data_d9db56987c65fa4eae6a02290957b236
#
_entry.id   d9db56987c65fa4eae6a02290957b236
#
_cell.length_a   1.000
_cell.length_b   1.000
_cell.length_c   1.000
_cell.angle_alpha   90.00
_cell.angle_beta   90.00
_cell.angle_gamma   90.00
#
_symmetry.space_group_name_H-M   'P 1'
#
loop_
_entity.id
_entity.type
_entity.pdbx_description
1 polymer ?
#
loop_
_entity_poly.entity_id
_entity_poly.type
_entity_poly.pdbx_seq_one_letter_code
_entity_poly.pdbx_strand_id
1 'polypeptide(L)'
;NWGYPSRALRTKDFLYIKNFRPERWPAGDPCAINNKGELEAMHSAYHDIDACPSWDFIVSNRDDREIYPYFLKAAGKRPYEELYDISSDPGCLHNLVGNGKCTEKLTNLRKEMDKLLKKTKDTRYLDNPAQDDIWETYPRLSGAIRTFPAPLF
;
A
#
# COMPACT_ATOMS: atom_id res chain seq x y z
N ASN A 1 -4.55 -6.69 -10.87
CA ASN A 1 -3.51 -5.72 -10.51
C ASN A 1 -4.14 -4.35 -10.31
N TRP A 2 -4.01 -3.81 -9.13
CA TRP A 2 -4.52 -2.48 -8.78
C TRP A 2 -3.40 -1.45 -8.89
N GLY A 3 -3.74 -0.24 -9.35
CA GLY A 3 -2.81 0.86 -9.51
C GLY A 3 -2.43 1.48 -8.16
N TYR A 4 -1.56 0.80 -7.39
CA TYR A 4 -1.04 1.34 -6.14
C TYR A 4 0.46 1.65 -6.28
N PRO A 5 0.81 2.88 -6.71
CA PRO A 5 2.19 3.25 -6.95
C PRO A 5 2.94 3.50 -5.63
N SER A 6 4.02 2.76 -5.42
CA SER A 6 4.93 2.97 -4.31
C SER A 6 6.38 2.79 -4.74
N ARG A 7 7.30 3.37 -3.98
CA ARG A 7 8.73 3.15 -4.12
C ARG A 7 9.33 2.87 -2.76
N ALA A 8 10.23 1.93 -2.71
CA ALA A 8 10.92 1.56 -1.49
C ALA A 8 12.45 1.72 -1.64
N LEU A 9 13.07 2.23 -0.60
CA LEU A 9 14.52 2.29 -0.44
C LEU A 9 14.91 1.48 0.79
N ARG A 10 15.63 0.39 0.57
CA ARG A 10 16.12 -0.48 1.63
C ARG A 10 17.61 -0.26 1.85
N THR A 11 17.98 -0.03 3.09
CA THR A 11 19.35 -0.06 3.57
C THR A 11 19.60 -1.33 4.39
N LYS A 12 20.77 -1.45 5.00
CA LYS A 12 21.05 -2.56 5.93
C LYS A 12 20.07 -2.60 7.11
N ASP A 13 19.75 -1.43 7.67
CA ASP A 13 19.02 -1.32 8.93
C ASP A 13 17.60 -0.73 8.78
N PHE A 14 17.32 -0.05 7.66
CA PHE A 14 16.05 0.66 7.46
C PHE A 14 15.37 0.33 6.15
N LEU A 15 14.05 0.32 6.19
CA LEU A 15 13.17 0.31 5.02
C LEU A 15 12.36 1.61 5.02
N TYR A 16 12.53 2.42 3.97
CA TYR A 16 11.72 3.61 3.72
C TYR A 16 10.83 3.39 2.51
N ILE A 17 9.54 3.70 2.65
CA ILE A 17 8.54 3.54 1.58
C ILE A 17 7.84 4.89 1.36
N LYS A 18 7.68 5.27 0.09
CA LYS A 18 6.89 6.41 -0.34
C LYS A 18 5.70 5.91 -1.16
N ASN A 19 4.49 6.19 -0.69
CA ASN A 19 3.23 5.84 -1.32
C ASN A 19 2.68 7.06 -2.05
N PHE A 20 2.60 7.02 -3.39
CA PHE A 20 2.21 8.17 -4.19
C PHE A 20 0.69 8.40 -4.24
N ARG A 21 -0.09 7.38 -3.89
CA ARG A 21 -1.55 7.43 -3.85
C ARG A 21 -2.09 6.84 -2.54
N PRO A 22 -1.83 7.50 -1.40
CA PRO A 22 -2.22 6.99 -0.08
C PRO A 22 -3.74 6.93 0.11
N GLU A 23 -4.51 7.64 -0.71
CA GLU A 23 -5.96 7.61 -0.73
C GLU A 23 -6.54 6.30 -1.30
N ARG A 24 -5.74 5.52 -2.04
CA ARG A 24 -6.17 4.25 -2.65
C ARG A 24 -5.97 3.06 -1.71
N TRP A 25 -6.69 2.00 -2.00
CA TRP A 25 -6.54 0.73 -1.30
C TRP A 25 -5.44 -0.10 -1.98
N PRO A 26 -4.39 -0.54 -1.25
CA PRO A 26 -3.28 -1.26 -1.85
C PRO A 26 -3.66 -2.65 -2.37
N ALA A 27 -4.64 -3.29 -1.73
CA ALA A 27 -5.13 -4.62 -2.11
C ALA A 27 -6.46 -4.58 -2.87
N GLY A 28 -6.83 -3.42 -3.41
CA GLY A 28 -8.13 -3.19 -4.03
C GLY A 28 -9.20 -2.76 -3.02
N ASP A 29 -10.25 -2.14 -3.54
CA ASP A 29 -11.36 -1.67 -2.71
C ASP A 29 -12.06 -2.85 -2.03
N PRO A 30 -12.54 -2.70 -0.80
CA PRO A 30 -13.44 -3.66 -0.17
C PRO A 30 -14.80 -3.59 -0.85
N CYS A 31 -14.95 -4.30 -1.99
CA CYS A 31 -16.08 -4.13 -2.89
C CYS A 31 -17.21 -5.15 -2.71
N ALA A 32 -17.02 -6.15 -1.85
CA ALA A 32 -18.06 -7.11 -1.55
C ALA A 32 -18.55 -6.91 -0.11
N ILE A 33 -19.40 -5.93 0.03
CA ILE A 33 -20.17 -5.71 1.25
C ILE A 33 -21.61 -6.07 0.94
N ASN A 34 -22.21 -6.95 1.75
CA ASN A 34 -23.60 -7.33 1.59
C ASN A 34 -24.56 -6.18 2.00
N ASN A 35 -25.85 -6.37 1.80
CA ASN A 35 -26.89 -5.36 2.12
C ASN A 35 -26.95 -4.99 3.63
N LYS A 36 -26.25 -5.73 4.49
CA LYS A 36 -26.15 -5.45 5.94
C LYS A 36 -24.87 -4.70 6.30
N GLY A 37 -24.01 -4.39 5.32
CA GLY A 37 -22.70 -3.76 5.57
C GLY A 37 -21.61 -4.74 6.02
N GLU A 38 -21.84 -6.04 5.92
CA GLU A 38 -20.89 -7.09 6.29
C GLU A 38 -20.02 -7.45 5.08
N LEU A 39 -18.73 -7.73 5.32
CA LEU A 39 -17.84 -8.27 4.29
C LEU A 39 -18.31 -9.66 3.90
N GLU A 40 -18.42 -9.87 2.59
CA GLU A 40 -18.70 -11.19 2.02
C GLU A 40 -17.47 -12.11 2.06
N ALA A 41 -17.51 -13.18 1.27
CA ALA A 41 -16.40 -14.11 1.19
C ALA A 41 -15.10 -13.38 0.84
N MET A 42 -14.04 -13.82 1.44
CA MET A 42 -12.69 -13.29 1.46
C MET A 42 -12.18 -12.80 0.09
N HIS A 43 -12.37 -13.56 -0.98
CA HIS A 43 -11.98 -13.19 -2.34
C HIS A 43 -12.76 -12.03 -2.93
N SER A 44 -14.00 -11.87 -2.50
CA SER A 44 -14.88 -10.83 -3.01
C SER A 44 -14.60 -9.48 -2.34
N ALA A 45 -14.07 -9.51 -1.10
CA ALA A 45 -13.84 -8.32 -0.30
C ALA A 45 -12.60 -7.53 -0.73
N TYR A 46 -11.52 -8.24 -1.15
CA TYR A 46 -10.25 -7.62 -1.53
C TYR A 46 -9.67 -8.37 -2.73
N HIS A 47 -9.68 -7.74 -3.90
CA HIS A 47 -9.43 -8.42 -5.17
C HIS A 47 -8.00 -8.89 -5.39
N ASP A 48 -7.02 -8.28 -4.74
CA ASP A 48 -5.59 -8.55 -4.97
C ASP A 48 -4.96 -9.37 -3.81
N ILE A 49 -5.79 -9.94 -2.94
CA ILE A 49 -5.38 -10.86 -1.89
C ILE A 49 -5.93 -12.24 -2.19
N ASP A 50 -5.03 -13.22 -2.27
CA ASP A 50 -5.41 -14.60 -2.51
C ASP A 50 -6.11 -15.22 -1.29
N ALA A 51 -7.08 -16.08 -1.57
CA ALA A 51 -7.78 -16.82 -0.53
C ALA A 51 -6.82 -17.78 0.19
N CYS A 52 -6.75 -17.63 1.49
CA CYS A 52 -6.03 -18.57 2.35
C CYS A 52 -6.58 -18.52 3.78
N PRO A 53 -6.36 -19.61 4.57
CA PRO A 53 -6.87 -19.66 5.94
C PRO A 53 -6.40 -18.50 6.83
N SER A 54 -5.18 -17.99 6.61
CA SER A 54 -4.65 -16.85 7.37
C SER A 54 -5.39 -15.58 7.06
N TRP A 55 -5.73 -15.34 5.78
CA TRP A 55 -6.51 -14.19 5.39
C TRP A 55 -7.95 -14.26 5.89
N ASP A 56 -8.58 -15.42 5.80
CA ASP A 56 -9.91 -15.68 6.36
C ASP A 56 -9.96 -15.39 7.87
N PHE A 57 -8.97 -15.88 8.61
CA PHE A 57 -8.84 -15.60 10.03
C PHE A 57 -8.73 -14.08 10.31
N ILE A 58 -7.88 -13.36 9.59
CA ILE A 58 -7.67 -11.92 9.78
C ILE A 58 -8.97 -11.14 9.46
N VAL A 59 -9.65 -11.45 8.36
CA VAL A 59 -10.90 -10.77 7.98
C VAL A 59 -12.02 -11.07 8.96
N SER A 60 -12.17 -12.33 9.38
CA SER A 60 -13.24 -12.74 10.29
C SER A 60 -13.08 -12.18 11.70
N ASN A 61 -11.85 -11.89 12.11
CA ASN A 61 -11.54 -11.35 13.43
C ASN A 61 -11.06 -9.88 13.37
N ARG A 62 -11.34 -9.14 12.30
CA ARG A 62 -10.88 -7.76 12.12
C ARG A 62 -11.33 -6.78 13.19
N ASP A 63 -12.43 -7.07 13.90
CA ASP A 63 -12.95 -6.25 15.00
C ASP A 63 -12.28 -6.59 16.34
N ASP A 64 -11.49 -7.65 16.39
CA ASP A 64 -10.68 -8.01 17.56
C ASP A 64 -9.50 -7.04 17.70
N ARG A 65 -9.29 -6.53 18.93
CA ARG A 65 -8.25 -5.54 19.21
C ARG A 65 -6.83 -6.01 18.89
N GLU A 66 -6.56 -7.30 19.05
CA GLU A 66 -5.24 -7.88 18.79
C GLU A 66 -5.03 -8.14 17.29
N ILE A 67 -6.10 -8.44 16.55
CA ILE A 67 -6.05 -8.77 15.13
C ILE A 67 -6.17 -7.53 14.25
N TYR A 68 -6.91 -6.51 14.68
CA TYR A 68 -7.12 -5.28 13.91
C TYR A 68 -5.84 -4.62 13.35
N PRO A 69 -4.71 -4.52 14.08
CA PRO A 69 -3.48 -3.98 13.53
C PRO A 69 -2.94 -4.78 12.33
N TYR A 70 -3.08 -6.09 12.33
CA TYR A 70 -2.68 -6.94 11.21
C TYR A 70 -3.62 -6.80 10.03
N PHE A 71 -4.93 -6.68 10.27
CA PHE A 71 -5.91 -6.37 9.23
C PHE A 71 -5.58 -5.05 8.54
N LEU A 72 -5.29 -3.99 9.29
CA LEU A 72 -4.86 -2.70 8.74
C LEU A 72 -3.56 -2.82 7.92
N LYS A 73 -2.61 -3.61 8.39
CA LYS A 73 -1.36 -3.88 7.67
C LYS A 73 -1.58 -4.65 6.37
N ALA A 74 -2.50 -5.60 6.35
CA ALA A 74 -2.77 -6.41 5.18
C ALA A 74 -3.60 -5.67 4.11
N ALA A 75 -4.65 -4.97 4.52
CA ALA A 75 -5.65 -4.43 3.61
C ALA A 75 -5.90 -2.91 3.74
N GLY A 76 -5.51 -2.29 4.83
CA GLY A 76 -5.77 -0.87 5.09
C GLY A 76 -5.02 0.08 4.16
N LYS A 77 -5.55 1.29 4.01
CA LYS A 77 -4.87 2.38 3.30
C LYS A 77 -3.53 2.67 3.96
N ARG A 78 -2.52 2.96 3.15
CA ARG A 78 -1.17 3.26 3.64
C ARG A 78 -1.01 4.77 3.85
N PRO A 79 -0.19 5.19 4.82
CA PRO A 79 0.21 6.59 4.91
C PRO A 79 1.11 6.97 3.71
N TYR A 80 1.25 8.26 3.47
CA TYR A 80 2.12 8.77 2.39
C TYR A 80 3.57 8.27 2.50
N GLU A 81 4.08 8.14 3.73
CA GLU A 81 5.43 7.65 4.01
C GLU A 81 5.43 6.61 5.13
N GLU A 82 6.32 5.64 4.97
CA GLU A 82 6.57 4.63 5.99
C GLU A 82 8.08 4.49 6.20
N LEU A 83 8.50 4.39 7.46
CA LEU A 83 9.88 4.14 7.85
C LEU A 83 9.91 3.03 8.89
N TYR A 84 10.71 2.02 8.66
CA TYR A 84 10.87 0.88 9.56
C TYR A 84 12.34 0.64 9.86
N ASP A 85 12.67 0.39 11.13
CA ASP A 85 13.96 -0.16 11.54
C ASP A 85 13.88 -1.68 11.44
N ILE A 86 14.33 -2.23 10.31
CA ILE A 86 14.23 -3.65 10.02
C ILE A 86 15.21 -4.52 10.81
N SER A 87 16.12 -3.92 11.56
CA SER A 87 17.01 -4.64 12.46
C SER A 87 16.32 -5.01 13.77
N SER A 88 15.45 -4.12 14.28
CA SER A 88 14.69 -4.32 15.51
C SER A 88 13.23 -4.72 15.26
N ASP A 89 12.66 -4.37 14.10
CA ASP A 89 11.29 -4.68 13.68
C ASP A 89 11.28 -5.31 12.27
N PRO A 90 11.75 -6.56 12.13
CA PRO A 90 11.83 -7.23 10.82
C PRO A 90 10.45 -7.44 10.16
N GLY A 91 9.37 -7.43 10.95
CA GLY A 91 7.99 -7.51 10.48
C GLY A 91 7.42 -6.18 10.00
N CYS A 92 8.16 -5.07 10.11
CA CYS A 92 7.71 -3.74 9.72
C CYS A 92 6.34 -3.36 10.34
N LEU A 93 6.16 -3.65 11.61
CA LEU A 93 4.90 -3.42 12.32
C LEU A 93 4.76 -1.98 12.80
N HIS A 94 5.88 -1.31 13.11
CA HIS A 94 5.91 -0.01 13.74
C HIS A 94 6.47 1.06 12.78
N ASN A 95 5.58 1.87 12.21
CA ASN A 95 5.99 2.99 11.36
C ASN A 95 6.62 4.10 12.22
N LEU A 96 7.88 4.43 11.95
CA LEU A 96 8.68 5.43 12.68
C LEU A 96 8.54 6.85 12.12
N VAL A 97 7.73 7.07 11.10
CA VAL A 97 7.42 8.42 10.60
C VAL A 97 6.73 9.20 11.73
N GLY A 98 7.27 10.38 12.06
CA GLY A 98 6.80 11.17 13.21
C GLY A 98 7.54 10.90 14.52
N ASN A 99 8.39 9.87 14.59
CA ASN A 99 9.28 9.67 15.73
C ASN A 99 10.45 10.67 15.68
N GLY A 100 10.52 11.59 16.65
CA GLY A 100 11.54 12.64 16.69
C GLY A 100 12.97 12.11 16.65
N LYS A 101 13.22 10.91 17.20
CA LYS A 101 14.56 10.28 17.19
C LYS A 101 14.99 9.82 15.79
N CYS A 102 14.04 9.62 14.87
CA CYS A 102 14.31 9.16 13.52
C CYS A 102 14.25 10.27 12.46
N THR A 103 14.06 11.53 12.87
CA THR A 103 13.86 12.67 11.95
C THR A 103 15.05 12.87 11.00
N GLU A 104 16.27 12.81 11.48
CA GLU A 104 17.47 12.95 10.65
C GLU A 104 17.58 11.79 9.64
N LYS A 105 17.38 10.56 10.10
CA LYS A 105 17.40 9.37 9.25
C LYS A 105 16.35 9.45 8.14
N LEU A 106 15.13 9.79 8.49
CA LEU A 106 14.03 9.98 7.55
C LEU A 106 14.37 11.05 6.50
N THR A 107 14.92 12.19 6.95
CA THR A 107 15.32 13.28 6.05
C THR A 107 16.40 12.82 5.05
N ASN A 108 17.37 12.06 5.49
CA ASN A 108 18.44 11.54 4.64
C ASN A 108 17.89 10.52 3.62
N LEU A 109 17.02 9.60 4.05
CA LEU A 109 16.38 8.62 3.16
C LEU A 109 15.45 9.27 2.13
N ARG A 110 14.73 10.33 2.48
CA ARG A 110 13.96 11.14 1.53
C ARG A 110 14.82 11.72 0.43
N LYS A 111 15.94 12.37 0.81
CA LYS A 111 16.88 12.96 -0.15
C LYS A 111 17.49 11.91 -1.07
N GLU A 112 17.84 10.76 -0.52
CA GLU A 112 18.40 9.65 -1.31
C GLU A 112 17.36 9.06 -2.28
N MET A 113 16.14 8.82 -1.82
CA MET A 113 15.03 8.38 -2.67
C MET A 113 14.81 9.36 -3.82
N ASP A 114 14.68 10.66 -3.54
CA ASP A 114 14.46 11.69 -4.55
C ASP A 114 15.62 11.74 -5.57
N LYS A 115 16.86 11.60 -5.11
CA LYS A 115 18.04 11.52 -5.99
C LYS A 115 17.97 10.30 -6.92
N LEU A 116 17.58 9.15 -6.39
CA LEU A 116 17.45 7.91 -7.16
C LEU A 116 16.32 8.02 -8.19
N LEU A 117 15.15 8.51 -7.80
CA LEU A 117 14.01 8.68 -8.70
C LEU A 117 14.33 9.64 -9.86
N LYS A 118 15.03 10.75 -9.58
CA LYS A 118 15.53 11.66 -10.61
C LYS A 118 16.52 10.98 -11.55
N LYS A 119 17.49 10.27 -10.98
CA LYS A 119 18.54 9.58 -11.75
C LYS A 119 17.96 8.52 -12.69
N THR A 120 16.96 7.79 -12.22
CA THR A 120 16.30 6.71 -12.98
C THR A 120 15.19 7.25 -13.90
N LYS A 121 14.93 8.56 -13.89
CA LYS A 121 13.82 9.19 -14.62
C LYS A 121 12.48 8.49 -14.30
N ASP A 122 12.27 8.16 -13.04
CA ASP A 122 11.04 7.51 -12.60
C ASP A 122 9.84 8.41 -12.92
N THR A 123 8.92 7.90 -13.71
CA THR A 123 7.79 8.70 -14.22
C THR A 123 6.86 9.18 -13.14
N ARG A 124 6.80 8.48 -12.00
CA ARG A 124 5.96 8.86 -10.86
C ARG A 124 6.56 9.96 -10.00
N TYR A 125 7.86 10.21 -10.16
CA TYR A 125 8.52 11.35 -9.54
C TYR A 125 8.17 12.67 -10.23
N LEU A 126 7.82 12.61 -11.52
CA LEU A 126 7.59 13.81 -12.33
C LEU A 126 6.22 14.47 -12.06
N ASP A 127 5.47 13.96 -11.10
CA ASP A 127 4.20 14.52 -10.58
C ASP A 127 3.25 14.99 -11.71
N ASN A 128 3.17 14.19 -12.77
CA ASN A 128 2.26 14.45 -13.87
C ASN A 128 0.98 13.63 -13.66
N PRO A 129 -0.12 14.25 -13.20
CA PRO A 129 -1.39 13.54 -12.97
C PRO A 129 -1.91 12.80 -14.20
N ALA A 130 -1.67 13.33 -15.40
CA ALA A 130 -2.03 12.68 -16.67
C ALA A 130 -1.26 11.36 -16.90
N GLN A 131 -0.07 11.24 -16.32
CA GLN A 131 0.72 10.01 -16.41
C GLN A 131 0.20 8.92 -15.48
N ASP A 132 -0.39 9.30 -14.36
CA ASP A 132 -1.02 8.35 -13.44
C ASP A 132 -2.20 7.64 -14.10
N ASP A 133 -3.01 8.35 -14.88
CA ASP A 133 -4.14 7.79 -15.61
C ASP A 133 -3.71 6.78 -16.69
N ILE A 134 -2.55 6.99 -17.32
CA ILE A 134 -1.99 6.05 -18.30
C ILE A 134 -1.62 4.71 -17.65
N TRP A 135 -1.08 4.72 -16.42
CA TRP A 135 -0.72 3.51 -15.71
C TRP A 135 -1.92 2.73 -15.16
N GLU A 136 -3.08 3.35 -15.04
CA GLU A 136 -4.31 2.73 -14.58
C GLU A 136 -5.00 1.90 -15.67
N THR A 137 -4.66 2.14 -16.93
CA THR A 137 -5.26 1.48 -18.09
C THR A 137 -4.40 0.36 -18.67
N TYR A 138 -3.62 -0.34 -17.84
CA TYR A 138 -2.80 -1.45 -18.32
C TYR A 138 -3.65 -2.63 -18.77
N PRO A 139 -3.51 -3.10 -20.02
CA PRO A 139 -4.21 -4.30 -20.45
C PRO A 139 -3.70 -5.49 -19.64
N ARG A 140 -4.61 -6.32 -19.16
CA ARG A 140 -4.25 -7.61 -18.58
C ARG A 140 -3.62 -8.50 -19.65
N LEU A 141 -2.73 -9.40 -19.24
CA LEU A 141 -2.20 -10.47 -20.09
C LEU A 141 -3.30 -11.33 -20.74
N SER A 142 -4.51 -11.34 -20.17
CA SER A 142 -5.70 -11.99 -20.72
C SER A 142 -6.49 -11.18 -21.76
N GLY A 143 -5.99 -10.02 -22.20
CA GLY A 143 -6.67 -9.15 -23.17
C GLY A 143 -7.84 -8.34 -22.61
N ALA A 144 -8.20 -8.48 -21.37
CA ALA A 144 -9.22 -7.66 -20.73
C ALA A 144 -8.63 -6.34 -20.22
N ILE A 145 -9.15 -5.21 -20.69
CA ILE A 145 -8.86 -3.89 -20.12
C ILE A 145 -9.65 -3.77 -18.82
N ARG A 146 -8.97 -3.63 -17.68
CA ARG A 146 -9.63 -3.18 -16.47
C ARG A 146 -9.61 -1.66 -16.44
N THR A 147 -10.76 -1.07 -16.62
CA THR A 147 -11.02 0.27 -16.10
C THR A 147 -11.26 0.12 -14.61
N PHE A 148 -10.43 0.77 -13.80
CA PHE A 148 -10.70 0.87 -12.38
C PHE A 148 -11.98 1.67 -12.22
N PRO A 149 -12.96 1.21 -11.41
CA PRO A 149 -14.08 2.04 -11.07
C PRO A 149 -13.52 3.34 -10.45
N ALA A 150 -14.15 4.46 -10.80
CA ALA A 150 -13.85 5.72 -10.12
C ALA A 150 -13.91 5.48 -8.61
N PRO A 151 -13.00 6.08 -7.82
CA PRO A 151 -13.05 5.91 -6.38
C PRO A 151 -14.45 6.22 -5.89
N LEU A 152 -15.03 5.30 -5.14
CA LEU A 152 -16.41 5.41 -4.62
C LEU A 152 -16.56 6.47 -3.52
N PHE A 153 -15.49 7.28 -3.27
CA PHE A 153 -15.52 8.36 -2.27
C PHE A 153 -14.56 9.49 -2.67
#